data_6c00bfb2bc071a46d4a36c15a9aa322c
#
_entry.id   6c00bfb2bc071a46d4a36c15a9aa322c
#
_cell.length_a   1.000
_cell.length_b   1.000
_cell.length_c   1.000
_cell.angle_alpha   90.00
_cell.angle_beta   90.00
_cell.angle_gamma   90.00
#
_symmetry.space_group_name_H-M   'P 1'
#
loop_
_entity.id
_entity.type
_entity.pdbx_description
1 polymer ?
#
loop_
_entity_poly.entity_id
_entity_poly.type
_entity_poly.pdbx_seq_one_letter_code
_entity_poly.pdbx_strand_id
1 'polypeptide(L)'
;MRKEGGYVASKQFSVAVAGATGAVGETMLRLLEERNFPVRRLRLLASERSEGKALTFRGEEIKVERLTAGSFHGTEIALFSAGAPRSKEFAQAAVEAGAVVIDNSSAFRMESDVPLVVPEINPHAVAGYKARGIIANPNCTTIVMVMPLKPLHDYGQVTRVIASSYQAVSGAGAKGIEELKRQILAWAKGEPIEVKIFPHQIAFNLLPHIDAFQPNRYTKEELKLVFETRKILGDESIRVSPTTVRVPVFTAHSVSVNVETKRKIGVEKARELLSSMPGLQVIDKPELGHYPMPIFAAGQDDCFVGRIREDLSNDHALNFWVVGDQLRKGAALNAIQIAELLVARHL
;
A
#
# COMPACT_ATOMS: atom_id res chain seq x y z
N MET A 1 -1.27 10.77 -24.18
CA MET A 1 -0.90 9.57 -24.97
C MET A 1 -1.64 8.39 -24.39
N ARG A 2 -2.49 7.73 -25.19
CA ARG A 2 -3.26 6.54 -24.75
C ARG A 2 -2.28 5.43 -24.40
N LYS A 3 -2.43 4.82 -23.21
CA LYS A 3 -1.69 3.61 -22.83
C LYS A 3 -2.16 2.46 -23.72
N GLU A 4 -1.45 2.17 -24.79
CA GLU A 4 -1.51 0.89 -25.47
C GLU A 4 -0.72 -0.10 -24.62
N GLY A 5 -1.41 -1.02 -23.98
CA GLY A 5 -0.85 -2.07 -23.16
C GLY A 5 -1.94 -3.04 -22.75
N GLY A 6 -2.86 -3.34 -23.68
CA GLY A 6 -3.80 -4.44 -23.50
C GLY A 6 -3.04 -5.76 -23.55
N TYR A 7 -2.92 -6.42 -22.43
CA TYR A 7 -2.49 -7.81 -22.36
C TYR A 7 -3.48 -8.68 -23.16
N VAL A 8 -3.08 -9.14 -24.32
CA VAL A 8 -3.70 -10.31 -24.95
C VAL A 8 -3.00 -11.54 -24.33
N ALA A 9 -3.27 -11.81 -23.08
CA ALA A 9 -2.85 -13.07 -22.48
C ALA A 9 -3.79 -14.15 -23.04
N SER A 10 -3.25 -15.07 -23.81
CA SER A 10 -3.94 -16.29 -24.24
C SER A 10 -4.35 -17.19 -23.05
N LYS A 11 -3.74 -16.98 -21.89
CA LYS A 11 -3.96 -17.72 -20.64
C LYS A 11 -4.75 -16.89 -19.65
N GLN A 12 -5.84 -17.47 -19.14
CA GLN A 12 -6.65 -16.90 -18.06
C GLN A 12 -6.44 -17.70 -16.77
N PHE A 13 -6.62 -17.05 -15.61
CA PHE A 13 -6.27 -17.60 -14.30
C PHE A 13 -7.47 -17.74 -13.36
N SER A 14 -7.44 -18.76 -12.52
CA SER A 14 -8.34 -18.88 -11.38
C SER A 14 -7.77 -18.05 -10.22
N VAL A 15 -8.51 -17.02 -9.81
CA VAL A 15 -8.10 -16.07 -8.76
C VAL A 15 -8.99 -16.24 -7.53
N ALA A 16 -8.40 -16.22 -6.33
CA ALA A 16 -9.12 -16.10 -5.08
C ALA A 16 -8.75 -14.78 -4.38
N VAL A 17 -9.76 -14.10 -3.80
CA VAL A 17 -9.56 -12.91 -2.97
C VAL A 17 -9.98 -13.26 -1.54
N ALA A 18 -9.00 -13.44 -0.65
CA ALA A 18 -9.23 -13.68 0.77
C ALA A 18 -9.34 -12.34 1.52
N GLY A 19 -10.49 -12.10 2.17
CA GLY A 19 -10.85 -10.80 2.73
C GLY A 19 -11.62 -9.92 1.74
N ALA A 20 -12.36 -10.51 0.81
CA ALA A 20 -13.04 -9.85 -0.29
C ALA A 20 -14.03 -8.74 0.14
N THR A 21 -14.64 -8.83 1.32
CA THR A 21 -15.61 -7.86 1.86
C THR A 21 -14.97 -6.71 2.66
N GLY A 22 -13.66 -6.64 2.71
CA GLY A 22 -12.93 -5.52 3.31
C GLY A 22 -12.64 -4.41 2.30
N ALA A 23 -12.34 -3.20 2.77
CA ALA A 23 -12.08 -2.04 1.89
C ALA A 23 -11.00 -2.32 0.81
N VAL A 24 -9.91 -3.00 1.17
CA VAL A 24 -8.86 -3.39 0.23
C VAL A 24 -9.34 -4.52 -0.70
N GLY A 25 -10.08 -5.53 -0.17
CA GLY A 25 -10.64 -6.63 -0.97
C GLY A 25 -11.60 -6.12 -2.05
N GLU A 26 -12.54 -5.25 -1.71
CA GLU A 26 -13.44 -4.60 -2.68
C GLU A 26 -12.69 -3.75 -3.70
N THR A 27 -11.60 -3.07 -3.27
CA THR A 27 -10.74 -2.33 -4.19
C THR A 27 -9.97 -3.27 -5.12
N MET A 28 -9.54 -4.45 -4.65
CA MET A 28 -8.93 -5.48 -5.51
C MET A 28 -9.91 -5.95 -6.60
N LEU A 29 -11.17 -6.19 -6.25
CA LEU A 29 -12.18 -6.58 -7.23
C LEU A 29 -12.32 -5.53 -8.35
N ARG A 30 -12.49 -4.27 -7.97
CA ARG A 30 -12.60 -3.17 -8.93
C ARG A 30 -11.35 -3.07 -9.81
N LEU A 31 -10.16 -3.20 -9.25
CA LEU A 31 -8.90 -3.12 -9.98
C LEU A 31 -8.68 -4.31 -10.92
N LEU A 32 -9.12 -5.52 -10.57
CA LEU A 32 -9.11 -6.65 -11.50
C LEU A 32 -9.96 -6.37 -12.74
N GLU A 33 -11.10 -5.65 -12.59
CA GLU A 33 -11.94 -5.20 -13.72
C GLU A 33 -11.29 -4.05 -14.48
N GLU A 34 -10.96 -2.94 -13.80
CA GLU A 34 -10.41 -1.70 -14.41
C GLU A 34 -9.15 -1.99 -15.24
N ARG A 35 -8.35 -2.97 -14.80
CA ARG A 35 -7.09 -3.35 -15.44
C ARG A 35 -7.23 -4.53 -16.41
N ASN A 36 -8.45 -5.04 -16.60
CA ASN A 36 -8.71 -6.20 -17.45
C ASN A 36 -7.82 -7.40 -17.12
N PHE A 37 -7.58 -7.66 -15.82
CA PHE A 37 -6.78 -8.80 -15.39
C PHE A 37 -7.39 -10.10 -15.94
N PRO A 38 -6.61 -11.07 -16.45
CA PRO A 38 -7.11 -12.25 -17.15
C PRO A 38 -7.70 -13.31 -16.18
N VAL A 39 -8.84 -12.98 -15.59
CA VAL A 39 -9.57 -13.88 -14.67
C VAL A 39 -10.46 -14.83 -15.45
N ARG A 40 -10.24 -16.16 -15.29
CA ARG A 40 -11.10 -17.23 -15.77
C ARG A 40 -12.19 -17.56 -14.74
N ARG A 41 -11.82 -17.64 -13.47
CA ARG A 41 -12.69 -17.91 -12.34
C ARG A 41 -12.29 -17.06 -11.16
N LEU A 42 -13.26 -16.44 -10.51
CA LEU A 42 -13.05 -15.65 -9.29
C LEU A 42 -13.74 -16.32 -8.10
N ARG A 43 -13.01 -16.47 -6.99
CA ARG A 43 -13.56 -16.88 -5.70
C ARG A 43 -13.40 -15.77 -4.69
N LEU A 44 -14.46 -15.44 -3.99
CA LEU A 44 -14.50 -14.39 -2.98
C LEU A 44 -14.59 -15.06 -1.61
N LEU A 45 -13.54 -14.92 -0.82
CA LEU A 45 -13.39 -15.60 0.46
C LEU A 45 -13.42 -14.58 1.60
N ALA A 46 -14.21 -14.84 2.64
CA ALA A 46 -14.27 -14.00 3.82
C ALA A 46 -14.59 -14.79 5.09
N SER A 47 -14.76 -14.10 6.22
CA SER A 47 -15.20 -14.72 7.47
C SER A 47 -16.65 -15.19 7.36
N GLU A 48 -17.05 -16.12 8.21
CA GLU A 48 -18.41 -16.65 8.35
C GLU A 48 -19.48 -15.54 8.39
N ARG A 49 -19.21 -14.41 9.02
CA ARG A 49 -20.14 -13.24 9.08
C ARG A 49 -20.47 -12.65 7.70
N SER A 50 -19.65 -12.89 6.72
CA SER A 50 -19.81 -12.37 5.36
C SER A 50 -20.18 -13.45 4.35
N GLU A 51 -20.27 -14.71 4.78
CA GLU A 51 -20.69 -15.82 3.93
C GLU A 51 -22.08 -15.58 3.34
N GLY A 52 -22.26 -15.88 2.07
CA GLY A 52 -23.50 -15.68 1.34
C GLY A 52 -23.77 -14.25 0.85
N LYS A 53 -22.99 -13.25 1.26
CA LYS A 53 -23.08 -11.92 0.66
C LYS A 53 -22.72 -12.01 -0.82
N ALA A 54 -23.38 -11.21 -1.66
CA ALA A 54 -23.05 -11.08 -3.07
C ALA A 54 -22.20 -9.83 -3.29
N LEU A 55 -21.14 -9.96 -4.10
CA LEU A 55 -20.35 -8.85 -4.63
C LEU A 55 -20.38 -8.94 -6.16
N THR A 56 -20.40 -7.79 -6.82
CA THR A 56 -20.44 -7.72 -8.28
C THR A 56 -19.03 -7.74 -8.87
N PHE A 57 -18.81 -8.55 -9.90
CA PHE A 57 -17.59 -8.57 -10.72
C PHE A 57 -17.97 -8.77 -12.18
N ARG A 58 -17.57 -7.84 -13.06
CA ARG A 58 -17.91 -7.83 -14.50
C ARG A 58 -19.42 -7.95 -14.78
N GLY A 59 -20.24 -7.32 -13.92
CA GLY A 59 -21.70 -7.35 -14.04
C GLY A 59 -22.37 -8.61 -13.51
N GLU A 60 -21.62 -9.59 -13.02
CA GLU A 60 -22.14 -10.81 -12.42
C GLU A 60 -22.05 -10.77 -10.90
N GLU A 61 -23.06 -11.29 -10.21
CA GLU A 61 -23.05 -11.47 -8.77
C GLU A 61 -22.30 -12.75 -8.39
N ILE A 62 -21.25 -12.60 -7.57
CA ILE A 62 -20.47 -13.71 -7.03
C ILE A 62 -20.73 -13.79 -5.52
N LYS A 63 -21.18 -14.95 -5.05
CA LYS A 63 -21.37 -15.18 -3.61
C LYS A 63 -20.05 -15.34 -2.90
N VAL A 64 -19.95 -14.69 -1.75
CA VAL A 64 -18.81 -14.82 -0.84
C VAL A 64 -18.87 -16.17 -0.14
N GLU A 65 -17.80 -16.93 -0.24
CA GLU A 65 -17.61 -18.22 0.43
C GLU A 65 -16.87 -18.01 1.76
N ARG A 66 -17.07 -18.92 2.69
CA ARG A 66 -16.29 -18.95 3.93
C ARG A 66 -14.82 -19.30 3.63
N LEU A 67 -13.90 -18.53 4.20
CA LEU A 67 -12.47 -18.80 4.12
C LEU A 67 -12.10 -20.01 5.00
N THR A 68 -11.63 -21.07 4.37
CA THR A 68 -11.15 -22.32 5.00
C THR A 68 -9.90 -22.80 4.28
N ALA A 69 -9.19 -23.76 4.84
CA ALA A 69 -8.02 -24.37 4.17
C ALA A 69 -8.38 -25.00 2.80
N GLY A 70 -9.59 -25.58 2.66
CA GLY A 70 -10.07 -26.18 1.40
C GLY A 70 -10.53 -25.16 0.35
N SER A 71 -10.60 -23.88 0.67
CA SER A 71 -11.16 -22.85 -0.23
C SER A 71 -10.29 -22.59 -1.47
N PHE A 72 -9.05 -23.07 -1.51
CA PHE A 72 -8.09 -22.73 -2.57
C PHE A 72 -7.95 -23.78 -3.66
N HIS A 73 -8.71 -24.87 -3.62
CA HIS A 73 -8.65 -25.91 -4.65
C HIS A 73 -8.90 -25.35 -6.05
N GLY A 74 -7.94 -25.57 -6.96
CA GLY A 74 -7.97 -25.08 -8.33
C GLY A 74 -7.73 -23.56 -8.48
N THR A 75 -7.25 -22.88 -7.42
CA THR A 75 -6.79 -21.49 -7.46
C THR A 75 -5.35 -21.43 -7.93
N GLU A 76 -5.03 -20.53 -8.85
CA GLU A 76 -3.66 -20.30 -9.36
C GLU A 76 -3.01 -19.06 -8.70
N ILE A 77 -3.83 -18.04 -8.37
CA ILE A 77 -3.36 -16.81 -7.71
C ILE A 77 -4.30 -16.49 -6.55
N ALA A 78 -3.75 -16.33 -5.35
CA ALA A 78 -4.51 -15.99 -4.15
C ALA A 78 -4.09 -14.63 -3.59
N LEU A 79 -4.98 -13.65 -3.66
CA LEU A 79 -4.80 -12.29 -3.13
C LEU A 79 -5.31 -12.24 -1.69
N PHE A 80 -4.42 -12.02 -0.72
CA PHE A 80 -4.77 -12.00 0.69
C PHE A 80 -4.89 -10.58 1.24
N SER A 81 -6.05 -10.26 1.80
CA SER A 81 -6.34 -9.00 2.48
C SER A 81 -7.18 -9.21 3.75
N ALA A 82 -6.98 -10.36 4.43
CA ALA A 82 -7.76 -10.77 5.60
C ALA A 82 -7.03 -10.50 6.95
N GLY A 83 -5.87 -9.83 6.90
CA GLY A 83 -5.03 -9.52 8.06
C GLY A 83 -4.06 -10.65 8.43
N ALA A 84 -2.99 -10.29 9.17
CA ALA A 84 -1.87 -11.18 9.45
C ALA A 84 -2.24 -12.52 10.13
N PRO A 85 -3.17 -12.60 11.09
CA PRO A 85 -3.57 -13.88 11.66
C PRO A 85 -4.12 -14.86 10.61
N ARG A 86 -5.00 -14.37 9.71
CA ARG A 86 -5.60 -15.20 8.67
C ARG A 86 -4.59 -15.56 7.56
N SER A 87 -3.69 -14.64 7.24
CA SER A 87 -2.60 -14.96 6.29
C SER A 87 -1.71 -16.07 6.84
N LYS A 88 -1.32 -16.03 8.11
CA LYS A 88 -0.54 -17.10 8.74
C LYS A 88 -1.29 -18.43 8.79
N GLU A 89 -2.60 -18.40 9.00
CA GLU A 89 -3.45 -19.60 9.09
C GLU A 89 -3.65 -20.28 7.73
N PHE A 90 -3.84 -19.49 6.65
CA PHE A 90 -4.33 -20.03 5.38
C PHE A 90 -3.37 -19.92 4.20
N ALA A 91 -2.31 -19.10 4.26
CA ALA A 91 -1.42 -18.93 3.12
C ALA A 91 -0.74 -20.24 2.71
N GLN A 92 -0.32 -21.03 3.70
CA GLN A 92 0.32 -22.33 3.41
C GLN A 92 -0.63 -23.29 2.70
N ALA A 93 -1.91 -23.35 3.14
CA ALA A 93 -2.92 -24.20 2.49
C ALA A 93 -3.20 -23.73 1.03
N ALA A 94 -3.14 -22.43 0.75
CA ALA A 94 -3.26 -21.90 -0.60
C ALA A 94 -2.07 -22.34 -1.48
N VAL A 95 -0.86 -22.29 -0.96
CA VAL A 95 0.36 -22.76 -1.65
C VAL A 95 0.30 -24.25 -1.92
N GLU A 96 -0.09 -25.06 -0.94
CA GLU A 96 -0.27 -26.52 -1.08
C GLU A 96 -1.34 -26.88 -2.11
N ALA A 97 -2.37 -26.03 -2.28
CA ALA A 97 -3.36 -26.17 -3.33
C ALA A 97 -2.85 -25.74 -4.73
N GLY A 98 -1.61 -25.28 -4.85
CA GLY A 98 -0.96 -24.87 -6.09
C GLY A 98 -1.07 -23.39 -6.42
N ALA A 99 -1.59 -22.55 -5.51
CA ALA A 99 -1.68 -21.13 -5.73
C ALA A 99 -0.39 -20.38 -5.38
N VAL A 100 -0.08 -19.32 -6.13
CA VAL A 100 0.87 -18.30 -5.67
C VAL A 100 0.09 -17.29 -4.83
N VAL A 101 0.55 -17.06 -3.60
CA VAL A 101 -0.06 -16.12 -2.65
C VAL A 101 0.58 -14.75 -2.79
N ILE A 102 -0.24 -13.69 -2.94
CA ILE A 102 0.18 -12.30 -2.80
C ILE A 102 -0.47 -11.76 -1.54
N ASP A 103 0.32 -11.59 -0.48
CA ASP A 103 -0.15 -11.24 0.86
C ASP A 103 0.00 -9.76 1.17
N ASN A 104 -1.13 -9.09 1.36
CA ASN A 104 -1.18 -7.67 1.72
C ASN A 104 -1.03 -7.41 3.23
N SER A 105 -0.93 -8.45 4.04
CA SER A 105 -0.74 -8.33 5.48
C SER A 105 0.73 -8.16 5.87
N SER A 106 0.99 -7.96 7.16
CA SER A 106 2.35 -7.91 7.69
C SER A 106 2.94 -9.29 8.03
N ALA A 107 2.24 -10.39 7.71
CA ALA A 107 2.59 -11.73 8.19
C ALA A 107 3.97 -12.22 7.73
N PHE A 108 4.34 -11.92 6.48
CA PHE A 108 5.50 -12.50 5.81
C PHE A 108 6.51 -11.47 5.29
N ARG A 109 6.25 -10.17 5.46
CA ARG A 109 7.07 -9.10 4.85
C ARG A 109 8.55 -9.18 5.19
N MET A 110 8.89 -9.59 6.41
CA MET A 110 10.27 -9.63 6.90
C MET A 110 10.89 -11.04 6.87
N GLU A 111 10.15 -12.06 6.39
CA GLU A 111 10.72 -13.39 6.18
C GLU A 111 11.75 -13.35 5.04
N SER A 112 12.90 -14.00 5.25
CA SER A 112 14.02 -13.94 4.29
C SER A 112 13.73 -14.67 2.98
N ASP A 113 12.87 -15.67 3.01
CA ASP A 113 12.45 -16.52 1.89
C ASP A 113 11.17 -15.98 1.18
N VAL A 114 10.67 -14.82 1.60
CA VAL A 114 9.50 -14.16 0.99
C VAL A 114 9.91 -12.81 0.40
N PRO A 115 9.79 -12.61 -0.92
CA PRO A 115 10.07 -11.32 -1.52
C PRO A 115 9.04 -10.25 -1.11
N LEU A 116 9.53 -9.04 -0.84
CA LEU A 116 8.74 -7.86 -0.56
C LEU A 116 8.81 -6.93 -1.77
N VAL A 117 7.67 -6.73 -2.47
CA VAL A 117 7.71 -6.19 -3.84
C VAL A 117 6.91 -4.90 -4.01
N VAL A 118 7.56 -3.90 -4.61
CA VAL A 118 6.93 -2.75 -5.26
C VAL A 118 7.32 -2.81 -6.74
N PRO A 119 6.38 -3.09 -7.65
CA PRO A 119 6.66 -3.37 -9.07
C PRO A 119 7.52 -2.35 -9.79
N GLU A 120 7.37 -1.07 -9.49
CA GLU A 120 8.17 0.01 -10.09
C GLU A 120 9.59 0.12 -9.51
N ILE A 121 9.86 -0.54 -8.38
CA ILE A 121 11.14 -0.41 -7.65
C ILE A 121 12.01 -1.65 -7.81
N ASN A 122 11.46 -2.81 -7.47
CA ASN A 122 12.19 -4.07 -7.45
C ASN A 122 11.44 -5.22 -8.15
N PRO A 123 11.01 -5.05 -9.42
CA PRO A 123 10.20 -6.04 -10.15
C PRO A 123 10.88 -7.42 -10.27
N HIS A 124 12.22 -7.45 -10.26
CA HIS A 124 13.00 -8.69 -10.30
C HIS A 124 12.79 -9.57 -9.07
N ALA A 125 12.45 -8.98 -7.93
CA ALA A 125 12.25 -9.71 -6.68
C ALA A 125 11.03 -10.66 -6.74
N VAL A 126 10.06 -10.44 -7.66
CA VAL A 126 8.92 -11.36 -7.85
C VAL A 126 9.39 -12.79 -8.05
N ALA A 127 10.48 -13.05 -8.77
CA ALA A 127 11.01 -14.39 -9.02
C ALA A 127 11.32 -15.19 -7.73
N GLY A 128 11.55 -14.50 -6.62
CA GLY A 128 11.79 -15.08 -5.30
C GLY A 128 10.59 -15.86 -4.73
N TYR A 129 9.38 -15.70 -5.30
CA TYR A 129 8.20 -16.46 -4.85
C TYR A 129 8.41 -17.97 -4.88
N LYS A 130 9.31 -18.48 -5.73
CA LYS A 130 9.58 -19.91 -5.89
C LYS A 130 10.08 -20.56 -4.60
N ALA A 131 10.67 -19.80 -3.69
CA ALA A 131 11.16 -20.33 -2.42
C ALA A 131 10.02 -20.80 -1.48
N ARG A 132 8.89 -20.07 -1.46
CA ARG A 132 7.78 -20.34 -0.52
C ARG A 132 6.39 -20.28 -1.14
N GLY A 133 6.24 -19.93 -2.40
CA GLY A 133 4.94 -19.73 -3.04
C GLY A 133 4.23 -18.42 -2.60
N ILE A 134 4.92 -17.54 -1.88
CA ILE A 134 4.35 -16.31 -1.29
C ILE A 134 5.14 -15.10 -1.76
N ILE A 135 4.42 -14.01 -2.09
CA ILE A 135 4.96 -12.67 -2.33
C ILE A 135 4.30 -11.73 -1.33
N ALA A 136 5.08 -10.96 -0.60
CA ALA A 136 4.56 -9.97 0.33
C ALA A 136 4.36 -8.62 -0.36
N ASN A 137 3.20 -8.01 -0.11
CA ASN A 137 2.87 -6.64 -0.47
C ASN A 137 3.23 -5.72 0.71
N PRO A 138 4.02 -4.64 0.51
CA PRO A 138 4.50 -3.80 1.60
C PRO A 138 3.40 -3.03 2.34
N ASN A 139 3.79 -2.39 3.44
CA ASN A 139 2.96 -1.43 4.16
C ASN A 139 2.59 -0.24 3.26
N CYS A 140 1.35 0.25 3.40
CA CYS A 140 0.82 1.30 2.55
C CYS A 140 1.63 2.60 2.62
N THR A 141 2.03 3.02 3.81
CA THR A 141 2.83 4.22 4.00
C THR A 141 4.26 4.03 3.48
N THR A 142 4.82 2.82 3.66
CA THR A 142 6.12 2.46 3.09
C THR A 142 6.08 2.56 1.57
N ILE A 143 5.08 2.00 0.90
CA ILE A 143 4.96 2.09 -0.57
C ILE A 143 4.96 3.56 -1.02
N VAL A 144 4.09 4.40 -0.44
CA VAL A 144 3.99 5.82 -0.79
C VAL A 144 5.34 6.53 -0.59
N MET A 145 6.04 6.22 0.49
CA MET A 145 7.33 6.85 0.82
C MET A 145 8.47 6.39 -0.09
N VAL A 146 8.56 5.10 -0.42
CA VAL A 146 9.70 4.58 -1.19
C VAL A 146 9.62 4.91 -2.69
N MET A 147 8.44 5.24 -3.22
CA MET A 147 8.29 5.65 -4.61
C MET A 147 9.22 6.83 -4.99
N PRO A 148 9.21 7.98 -4.29
CA PRO A 148 10.15 9.06 -4.56
C PRO A 148 11.59 8.73 -4.08
N LEU A 149 11.78 7.86 -3.09
CA LEU A 149 13.12 7.52 -2.63
C LEU A 149 13.94 6.73 -3.66
N LYS A 150 13.29 5.86 -4.44
CA LYS A 150 13.99 4.98 -5.41
C LYS A 150 14.87 5.76 -6.41
N PRO A 151 14.35 6.70 -7.21
CA PRO A 151 15.16 7.42 -8.18
C PRO A 151 16.25 8.30 -7.52
N LEU A 152 15.99 8.81 -6.31
CA LEU A 152 16.99 9.55 -5.55
C LEU A 152 18.09 8.63 -5.01
N HIS A 153 17.75 7.41 -4.58
CA HIS A 153 18.69 6.40 -4.11
C HIS A 153 19.60 5.92 -5.25
N ASP A 154 19.02 5.62 -6.41
CA ASP A 154 19.80 5.17 -7.58
C ASP A 154 20.82 6.19 -8.06
N TYR A 155 20.50 7.48 -7.96
CA TYR A 155 21.38 8.54 -8.40
C TYR A 155 22.38 8.99 -7.33
N GLY A 156 21.92 9.14 -6.07
CA GLY A 156 22.66 9.82 -5.01
C GLY A 156 22.99 8.96 -3.80
N GLN A 157 22.54 7.71 -3.72
CA GLN A 157 22.64 6.82 -2.56
C GLN A 157 22.03 7.47 -1.30
N VAL A 158 20.79 7.19 -1.01
CA VAL A 158 20.12 7.62 0.23
C VAL A 158 20.84 7.03 1.44
N THR A 159 21.21 7.86 2.37
CA THR A 159 21.92 7.48 3.62
C THR A 159 21.03 7.59 4.84
N ARG A 160 20.08 8.54 4.84
CA ARG A 160 19.16 8.77 5.95
C ARG A 160 17.81 9.31 5.46
N VAL A 161 16.77 8.89 6.11
CA VAL A 161 15.39 9.36 5.89
C VAL A 161 14.76 9.72 7.23
N ILE A 162 14.25 10.94 7.35
CA ILE A 162 13.31 11.32 8.41
C ILE A 162 11.94 11.44 7.76
N ALA A 163 10.94 10.73 8.28
CA ALA A 163 9.61 10.70 7.71
C ALA A 163 8.55 10.96 8.77
N SER A 164 7.69 11.95 8.54
CA SER A 164 6.48 12.16 9.33
C SER A 164 5.28 11.86 8.45
N SER A 165 4.53 10.79 8.79
CA SER A 165 3.36 10.40 8.00
C SER A 165 2.07 10.97 8.59
N TYR A 166 1.15 11.35 7.71
CA TYR A 166 -0.19 11.81 8.00
C TYR A 166 -1.16 10.82 7.36
N GLN A 167 -1.57 9.83 8.17
CA GLN A 167 -2.28 8.66 7.65
C GLN A 167 -3.79 8.80 7.82
N ALA A 168 -4.52 8.68 6.72
CA ALA A 168 -5.97 8.70 6.67
C ALA A 168 -6.61 7.58 7.50
N VAL A 169 -7.82 7.81 8.00
CA VAL A 169 -8.56 6.86 8.84
C VAL A 169 -8.89 5.55 8.15
N SER A 170 -8.98 5.54 6.82
CA SER A 170 -9.20 4.34 6.01
C SER A 170 -8.08 3.30 6.13
N GLY A 171 -6.89 3.68 6.61
CA GLY A 171 -5.85 2.74 7.00
C GLY A 171 -6.25 1.81 8.16
N ALA A 172 -7.26 2.19 8.96
CA ALA A 172 -7.92 1.33 9.94
C ALA A 172 -9.15 0.58 9.37
N GLY A 173 -9.31 0.58 8.04
CA GLY A 173 -10.42 -0.05 7.34
C GLY A 173 -11.73 0.74 7.40
N ALA A 174 -12.82 0.11 6.94
CA ALA A 174 -14.14 0.74 6.88
C ALA A 174 -14.62 1.27 8.23
N LYS A 175 -14.27 0.61 9.33
CA LYS A 175 -14.64 1.06 10.68
C LYS A 175 -14.00 2.39 11.05
N GLY A 176 -12.77 2.67 10.62
CA GLY A 176 -12.11 3.95 10.85
C GLY A 176 -12.79 5.09 10.08
N ILE A 177 -13.19 4.84 8.83
CA ILE A 177 -13.95 5.78 8.00
C ILE A 177 -15.28 6.12 8.69
N GLU A 178 -16.02 5.09 9.12
CA GLU A 178 -17.33 5.27 9.76
C GLU A 178 -17.21 6.01 11.09
N GLU A 179 -16.16 5.74 11.88
CA GLU A 179 -15.96 6.49 13.13
C GLU A 179 -15.70 7.96 12.90
N LEU A 180 -14.83 8.33 11.98
CA LEU A 180 -14.60 9.75 11.65
C LEU A 180 -15.89 10.42 11.19
N LYS A 181 -16.65 9.79 10.28
CA LYS A 181 -17.92 10.29 9.78
C LYS A 181 -18.91 10.51 10.91
N ARG A 182 -19.08 9.52 11.78
CA ARG A 182 -19.99 9.60 12.93
C ARG A 182 -19.59 10.73 13.89
N GLN A 183 -18.31 10.87 14.20
CA GLN A 183 -17.80 11.92 15.08
C GLN A 183 -18.05 13.32 14.52
N ILE A 184 -17.84 13.52 13.21
CA ILE A 184 -18.13 14.80 12.53
C ILE A 184 -19.63 15.11 12.59
N LEU A 185 -20.50 14.13 12.34
CA LEU A 185 -21.95 14.32 12.38
C LEU A 185 -22.45 14.60 13.81
N ALA A 186 -21.93 13.92 14.81
CA ALA A 186 -22.27 14.18 16.23
C ALA A 186 -21.87 15.60 16.64
N TRP A 187 -20.64 16.02 16.28
CA TRP A 187 -20.18 17.37 16.54
C TRP A 187 -21.08 18.42 15.88
N ALA A 188 -21.45 18.23 14.61
CA ALA A 188 -22.31 19.17 13.88
C ALA A 188 -23.72 19.31 14.47
N LYS A 189 -24.19 18.27 15.17
CA LYS A 189 -25.49 18.26 15.85
C LYS A 189 -25.44 18.71 17.32
N GLY A 190 -24.24 18.95 17.87
CA GLY A 190 -24.04 19.18 19.30
C GLY A 190 -24.26 17.94 20.17
N GLU A 191 -24.15 16.74 19.59
CA GLU A 191 -24.29 15.46 20.28
C GLU A 191 -22.93 14.99 20.87
N PRO A 192 -22.93 14.14 21.91
CA PRO A 192 -21.71 13.57 22.47
C PRO A 192 -20.92 12.77 21.43
N ILE A 193 -19.59 12.97 21.39
CA ILE A 193 -18.70 12.26 20.50
C ILE A 193 -18.27 10.94 21.15
N GLU A 194 -18.60 9.82 20.49
CA GLU A 194 -18.16 8.49 20.91
C GLU A 194 -16.84 8.08 20.26
N VAL A 195 -15.97 7.45 21.04
CA VAL A 195 -14.67 6.89 20.61
C VAL A 195 -14.72 5.37 20.75
N LYS A 196 -14.54 4.62 19.62
CA LYS A 196 -14.67 3.16 19.60
C LYS A 196 -13.51 2.44 18.91
N ILE A 197 -12.94 3.02 17.87
CA ILE A 197 -11.93 2.39 16.99
C ILE A 197 -10.53 2.94 17.28
N PHE A 198 -10.41 4.24 17.45
CA PHE A 198 -9.16 4.89 17.77
C PHE A 198 -8.99 5.04 19.29
N PRO A 199 -7.76 5.23 19.81
CA PRO A 199 -7.53 5.39 21.24
C PRO A 199 -8.10 6.71 21.78
N HIS A 200 -8.30 7.70 20.92
CA HIS A 200 -8.87 9.01 21.24
C HIS A 200 -9.77 9.49 20.10
N GLN A 201 -10.56 10.56 20.35
CA GLN A 201 -11.31 11.23 19.30
C GLN A 201 -10.39 11.57 18.12
N ILE A 202 -10.81 11.18 16.90
CA ILE A 202 -10.06 11.47 15.68
C ILE A 202 -10.58 12.73 14.96
N ALA A 203 -11.88 13.02 15.02
CA ALA A 203 -12.41 14.24 14.43
C ALA A 203 -11.75 15.47 15.07
N PHE A 204 -11.21 16.36 14.22
CA PHE A 204 -10.50 17.59 14.62
C PHE A 204 -9.26 17.37 15.50
N ASN A 205 -8.61 16.19 15.39
CA ASN A 205 -7.46 15.82 16.23
C ASN A 205 -6.38 15.11 15.41
N LEU A 206 -5.16 15.07 15.96
CA LEU A 206 -4.01 14.32 15.45
C LEU A 206 -3.60 13.29 16.49
N LEU A 207 -3.47 12.02 16.08
CA LEU A 207 -3.07 10.95 16.98
C LEU A 207 -1.67 10.44 16.57
N PRO A 208 -0.59 10.77 17.30
CA PRO A 208 0.76 10.28 17.02
C PRO A 208 0.93 8.84 17.53
N HIS A 209 0.00 7.98 17.14
CA HIS A 209 -0.09 6.60 17.60
C HIS A 209 -0.83 5.74 16.56
N ILE A 210 -0.08 4.93 15.83
CA ILE A 210 -0.63 3.94 14.90
C ILE A 210 0.01 2.60 15.20
N ASP A 211 -0.82 1.57 15.47
CA ASP A 211 -0.40 0.23 15.89
C ASP A 211 0.25 0.23 17.32
N ALA A 212 0.71 -0.91 17.80
CA ALA A 212 1.19 -1.10 19.17
C ALA A 212 2.61 -0.56 19.36
N PHE A 213 2.84 0.10 20.50
CA PHE A 213 4.18 0.50 20.93
C PHE A 213 5.08 -0.70 21.22
N GLN A 214 6.36 -0.53 20.93
CA GLN A 214 7.43 -1.49 21.18
C GLN A 214 8.31 -1.00 22.36
N PRO A 215 9.18 -1.88 22.94
CA PRO A 215 10.05 -1.50 24.06
C PRO A 215 10.95 -0.29 23.79
N ASN A 216 11.33 -0.06 22.53
CA ASN A 216 12.11 1.10 22.09
C ASN A 216 11.26 2.36 21.87
N ARG A 217 9.98 2.34 22.26
CA ARG A 217 8.99 3.42 22.14
C ARG A 217 8.55 3.77 20.71
N TYR A 218 9.07 3.11 19.69
CA TYR A 218 8.49 3.16 18.35
C TYR A 218 7.22 2.31 18.29
N THR A 219 6.29 2.66 17.42
CA THR A 219 5.16 1.79 17.11
C THR A 219 5.55 0.72 16.08
N LYS A 220 4.77 -0.36 16.01
CA LYS A 220 4.97 -1.36 14.94
C LYS A 220 4.83 -0.74 13.54
N GLU A 221 3.95 0.25 13.38
CA GLU A 221 3.78 0.95 12.11
C GLU A 221 5.06 1.68 11.71
N GLU A 222 5.69 2.38 12.65
CA GLU A 222 6.97 3.08 12.41
C GLU A 222 8.09 2.12 12.04
N LEU A 223 8.20 0.98 12.72
CA LEU A 223 9.22 -0.02 12.42
C LEU A 223 9.05 -0.66 11.05
N LYS A 224 7.82 -0.76 10.52
CA LYS A 224 7.59 -1.18 9.13
C LYS A 224 8.28 -0.24 8.13
N LEU A 225 8.18 1.07 8.33
CA LEU A 225 8.87 2.04 7.48
C LEU A 225 10.39 1.85 7.50
N VAL A 226 10.96 1.48 8.65
CA VAL A 226 12.41 1.24 8.79
C VAL A 226 12.83 0.00 8.00
N PHE A 227 12.25 -1.14 8.33
CA PHE A 227 12.73 -2.44 7.83
C PHE A 227 12.30 -2.71 6.39
N GLU A 228 11.06 -2.35 6.05
CA GLU A 228 10.56 -2.56 4.69
C GLU A 228 11.27 -1.66 3.67
N THR A 229 11.60 -0.41 4.01
CA THR A 229 12.38 0.48 3.13
C THR A 229 13.72 -0.13 2.77
N ARG A 230 14.47 -0.64 3.74
CA ARG A 230 15.75 -1.31 3.52
C ARG A 230 15.60 -2.52 2.60
N LYS A 231 14.64 -3.39 2.91
CA LYS A 231 14.39 -4.61 2.13
C LYS A 231 13.97 -4.30 0.68
N ILE A 232 13.11 -3.30 0.47
CA ILE A 232 12.63 -2.93 -0.88
C ILE A 232 13.74 -2.29 -1.71
N LEU A 233 14.53 -1.38 -1.11
CA LEU A 233 15.63 -0.71 -1.80
C LEU A 233 16.90 -1.59 -1.89
N GLY A 234 16.96 -2.70 -1.14
CA GLY A 234 18.11 -3.60 -1.13
C GLY A 234 19.34 -3.01 -0.44
N ASP A 235 19.15 -2.08 0.51
CA ASP A 235 20.24 -1.41 1.22
C ASP A 235 19.96 -1.32 2.72
N GLU A 236 20.61 -2.20 3.50
CA GLU A 236 20.49 -2.24 4.97
C GLU A 236 21.16 -1.03 5.67
N SER A 237 22.00 -0.30 4.96
CA SER A 237 22.72 0.87 5.52
C SER A 237 21.84 2.11 5.68
N ILE A 238 20.70 2.16 5.03
CA ILE A 238 19.78 3.32 5.10
C ILE A 238 19.22 3.46 6.52
N ARG A 239 19.47 4.64 7.10
CA ARG A 239 18.94 5.00 8.42
C ARG A 239 17.60 5.67 8.28
N VAL A 240 16.54 5.09 8.83
CA VAL A 240 15.17 5.64 8.76
C VAL A 240 14.68 5.98 10.16
N SER A 241 14.17 7.19 10.36
CA SER A 241 13.57 7.67 11.60
C SER A 241 12.14 8.18 11.31
N PRO A 242 11.13 7.34 11.49
CA PRO A 242 9.74 7.71 11.19
C PRO A 242 8.99 8.15 12.43
N THR A 243 7.96 8.98 12.21
CA THR A 243 6.86 9.25 13.15
C THR A 243 5.55 9.07 12.41
N THR A 244 4.65 8.24 12.92
CA THR A 244 3.38 7.98 12.25
C THR A 244 2.21 8.60 13.00
N VAL A 245 1.40 9.40 12.28
CA VAL A 245 0.29 10.17 12.84
C VAL A 245 -1.00 9.82 12.11
N ARG A 246 -2.05 9.45 12.84
CA ARG A 246 -3.39 9.34 12.30
C ARG A 246 -4.04 10.72 12.25
N VAL A 247 -4.60 11.06 11.09
CA VAL A 247 -5.23 12.37 10.83
C VAL A 247 -6.68 12.22 10.41
N PRO A 248 -7.53 13.25 10.61
CA PRO A 248 -8.96 13.21 10.28
C PRO A 248 -9.22 13.43 8.78
N VAL A 249 -8.57 12.59 7.98
CA VAL A 249 -8.70 12.53 6.51
C VAL A 249 -9.27 11.16 6.15
N PHE A 250 -10.24 11.09 5.25
CA PHE A 250 -10.90 9.84 4.92
C PHE A 250 -9.98 8.90 4.15
N THR A 251 -9.32 9.39 3.10
CA THR A 251 -8.53 8.57 2.17
C THR A 251 -7.28 9.33 1.71
N ALA A 252 -6.27 8.61 1.28
CA ALA A 252 -4.92 9.02 0.90
C ALA A 252 -4.02 9.39 2.10
N HIS A 253 -2.84 8.77 2.10
CA HIS A 253 -1.78 9.06 3.07
C HIS A 253 -0.83 10.12 2.52
N SER A 254 -0.35 10.96 3.41
CA SER A 254 0.69 11.93 3.10
C SER A 254 1.92 11.65 3.94
N VAL A 255 3.11 11.95 3.40
CA VAL A 255 4.36 11.82 4.14
C VAL A 255 5.23 13.06 3.88
N SER A 256 5.64 13.74 4.93
CA SER A 256 6.73 14.71 4.90
C SER A 256 8.04 13.97 5.03
N VAL A 257 8.92 14.14 4.06
CA VAL A 257 10.20 13.43 4.00
C VAL A 257 11.35 14.40 3.95
N ASN A 258 12.34 14.19 4.81
CA ASN A 258 13.68 14.71 4.71
C ASN A 258 14.60 13.55 4.34
N VAL A 259 15.35 13.69 3.26
CA VAL A 259 16.23 12.63 2.73
C VAL A 259 17.65 13.16 2.55
N GLU A 260 18.61 12.47 3.16
CA GLU A 260 20.06 12.72 2.96
C GLU A 260 20.62 11.73 1.95
N THR A 261 21.46 12.22 1.06
CA THR A 261 22.13 11.43 0.03
C THR A 261 23.64 11.59 0.10
N LYS A 262 24.38 10.55 -0.26
CA LYS A 262 25.85 10.59 -0.30
C LYS A 262 26.34 11.58 -1.36
N ARG A 263 25.74 11.57 -2.54
CA ARG A 263 25.95 12.55 -3.60
C ARG A 263 24.88 13.62 -3.50
N LYS A 264 25.27 14.91 -3.42
CA LYS A 264 24.33 16.03 -3.42
C LYS A 264 23.41 15.98 -4.64
N ILE A 265 22.12 16.19 -4.40
CA ILE A 265 21.08 16.30 -5.42
C ILE A 265 20.46 17.69 -5.28
N GLY A 266 20.61 18.56 -6.30
CA GLY A 266 19.91 19.83 -6.34
C GLY A 266 18.42 19.65 -6.71
N VAL A 267 17.61 20.67 -6.41
CA VAL A 267 16.13 20.62 -6.60
C VAL A 267 15.73 20.28 -8.04
N GLU A 268 16.36 20.90 -9.04
CA GLU A 268 16.01 20.65 -10.44
C GLU A 268 16.35 19.22 -10.87
N LYS A 269 17.49 18.69 -10.40
CA LYS A 269 17.85 17.29 -10.66
C LYS A 269 16.90 16.33 -9.94
N ALA A 270 16.47 16.67 -8.73
CA ALA A 270 15.46 15.89 -8.02
C ALA A 270 14.12 15.85 -8.80
N ARG A 271 13.64 17.00 -9.31
CA ARG A 271 12.43 17.06 -10.15
C ARG A 271 12.55 16.21 -11.40
N GLU A 272 13.67 16.27 -12.10
CA GLU A 272 13.95 15.43 -13.28
C GLU A 272 13.84 13.93 -12.93
N LEU A 273 14.56 13.50 -11.89
CA LEU A 273 14.58 12.10 -11.44
C LEU A 273 13.20 11.62 -11.01
N LEU A 274 12.48 12.42 -10.23
CA LEU A 274 11.14 12.09 -9.73
C LEU A 274 10.11 12.03 -10.86
N SER A 275 10.22 12.94 -11.86
CA SER A 275 9.32 12.95 -13.01
C SER A 275 9.52 11.76 -13.95
N SER A 276 10.68 11.13 -13.93
CA SER A 276 10.98 9.93 -14.75
C SER A 276 10.46 8.63 -14.13
N MET A 277 10.08 8.66 -12.83
CA MET A 277 9.66 7.46 -12.10
C MET A 277 8.24 7.04 -12.48
N PRO A 278 8.02 5.81 -12.99
CA PRO A 278 6.67 5.31 -13.25
C PRO A 278 5.82 5.28 -11.97
N GLY A 279 4.53 5.64 -12.08
CA GLY A 279 3.61 5.67 -10.94
C GLY A 279 3.84 6.82 -9.96
N LEU A 280 4.67 7.81 -10.35
CA LEU A 280 4.93 9.02 -9.57
C LEU A 280 4.74 10.26 -10.45
N GLN A 281 3.96 11.23 -9.96
CA GLN A 281 3.75 12.50 -10.63
C GLN A 281 4.29 13.65 -9.79
N VAL A 282 5.01 14.58 -10.42
CA VAL A 282 5.50 15.81 -9.76
C VAL A 282 4.46 16.92 -9.90
N ILE A 283 3.94 17.40 -8.78
CA ILE A 283 3.05 18.57 -8.67
C ILE A 283 3.75 19.57 -7.74
N ASP A 284 4.53 20.49 -8.29
CA ASP A 284 5.39 21.35 -7.51
C ASP A 284 5.46 22.79 -8.08
N LYS A 285 4.34 23.50 -7.94
CA LYS A 285 4.21 24.95 -8.20
C LYS A 285 3.60 25.62 -6.99
N PRO A 286 4.34 25.71 -5.84
CA PRO A 286 3.82 26.19 -4.58
C PRO A 286 3.35 27.64 -4.62
N GLU A 287 3.96 28.46 -5.47
CA GLU A 287 3.57 29.86 -5.71
C GLU A 287 2.16 30.01 -6.27
N LEU A 288 1.62 28.96 -6.92
CA LEU A 288 0.27 28.89 -7.44
C LEU A 288 -0.66 28.06 -6.55
N GLY A 289 -0.21 27.64 -5.37
CA GLY A 289 -0.95 26.72 -4.51
C GLY A 289 -1.05 25.27 -5.06
N HIS A 290 -0.27 24.92 -6.08
CA HIS A 290 -0.27 23.61 -6.71
C HIS A 290 0.75 22.69 -6.05
N TYR A 291 0.28 21.82 -5.17
CA TYR A 291 1.03 20.78 -4.47
C TYR A 291 0.13 19.58 -4.15
N PRO A 292 0.69 18.39 -3.89
CA PRO A 292 -0.12 17.20 -3.62
C PRO A 292 -0.95 17.33 -2.35
N MET A 293 -2.22 16.92 -2.44
CA MET A 293 -3.14 16.86 -1.30
C MET A 293 -3.97 15.58 -1.31
N PRO A 294 -4.36 15.04 -0.14
CA PRO A 294 -5.17 13.81 -0.06
C PRO A 294 -6.44 13.85 -0.88
N ILE A 295 -7.14 14.98 -0.89
CA ILE A 295 -8.42 15.13 -1.60
C ILE A 295 -8.31 14.93 -3.11
N PHE A 296 -7.14 15.19 -3.71
CA PHE A 296 -6.89 15.00 -5.14
C PHE A 296 -6.24 13.64 -5.44
N ALA A 297 -5.48 13.10 -4.48
CA ALA A 297 -4.82 11.81 -4.64
C ALA A 297 -5.77 10.62 -4.38
N ALA A 298 -6.85 10.84 -3.64
CA ALA A 298 -7.84 9.80 -3.37
C ALA A 298 -8.46 9.29 -4.68
N GLY A 299 -8.48 7.96 -4.87
CA GLY A 299 -8.96 7.30 -6.07
C GLY A 299 -7.98 7.27 -7.23
N GLN A 300 -6.79 7.87 -7.11
CA GLN A 300 -5.77 7.85 -8.16
C GLN A 300 -4.80 6.68 -8.00
N ASP A 301 -4.26 6.21 -9.11
CA ASP A 301 -3.29 5.10 -9.15
C ASP A 301 -1.87 5.56 -8.81
N ASP A 302 -1.49 6.75 -9.24
CA ASP A 302 -0.15 7.29 -9.03
C ASP A 302 0.01 7.91 -7.64
N CYS A 303 1.24 7.92 -7.14
CA CYS A 303 1.65 8.80 -6.05
C CYS A 303 2.01 10.18 -6.60
N PHE A 304 1.86 11.20 -5.76
CA PHE A 304 2.11 12.59 -6.14
C PHE A 304 3.17 13.18 -5.21
N VAL A 305 4.21 13.81 -5.77
CA VAL A 305 5.27 14.44 -4.99
C VAL A 305 5.39 15.92 -5.34
N GLY A 306 5.65 16.74 -4.32
CA GLY A 306 5.86 18.17 -4.49
C GLY A 306 6.48 18.79 -3.24
N ARG A 307 6.49 20.11 -3.15
CA ARG A 307 7.19 20.85 -2.09
C ARG A 307 8.67 20.46 -2.00
N ILE A 308 9.27 20.20 -3.18
CA ILE A 308 10.67 19.78 -3.32
C ILE A 308 11.56 21.01 -3.09
N ARG A 309 12.44 20.91 -2.10
CA ARG A 309 13.32 22.01 -1.70
C ARG A 309 14.58 21.50 -1.02
N GLU A 310 15.65 22.28 -1.07
CA GLU A 310 16.87 22.01 -0.30
C GLU A 310 16.59 22.10 1.21
N ASP A 311 17.36 21.36 1.99
CA ASP A 311 17.37 21.47 3.43
C ASP A 311 18.31 22.61 3.84
N LEU A 312 17.82 23.56 4.63
CA LEU A 312 18.61 24.70 5.10
C LEU A 312 19.67 24.32 6.17
N SER A 313 19.56 23.11 6.70
CA SER A 313 20.43 22.61 7.79
C SER A 313 21.43 21.55 7.34
N ASN A 314 21.30 21.02 6.10
CA ASN A 314 22.17 19.99 5.57
C ASN A 314 22.27 20.07 4.04
N ASP A 315 23.46 20.41 3.54
CA ASP A 315 23.73 20.60 2.11
C ASP A 315 23.52 19.34 1.25
N HIS A 316 23.48 18.16 1.85
CA HIS A 316 23.26 16.86 1.20
C HIS A 316 21.83 16.35 1.37
N ALA A 317 20.91 17.18 1.85
CA ALA A 317 19.54 16.78 2.10
C ALA A 317 18.52 17.56 1.27
N LEU A 318 17.41 16.87 0.99
CA LEU A 318 16.21 17.44 0.36
C LEU A 318 15.01 17.22 1.25
N ASN A 319 14.06 18.13 1.18
CA ASN A 319 12.73 17.97 1.74
C ASN A 319 11.70 17.87 0.62
N PHE A 320 10.72 16.98 0.76
CA PHE A 320 9.57 16.90 -0.12
C PHE A 320 8.32 16.40 0.61
N TRP A 321 7.20 16.51 -0.05
CA TRP A 321 5.90 16.03 0.40
C TRP A 321 5.36 15.06 -0.63
N VAL A 322 4.98 13.86 -0.21
CA VAL A 322 4.41 12.83 -1.08
C VAL A 322 3.04 12.40 -0.59
N VAL A 323 2.10 12.18 -1.51
CA VAL A 323 0.74 11.74 -1.23
C VAL A 323 0.38 10.58 -2.14
N GLY A 324 -0.28 9.56 -1.60
CA GLY A 324 -0.77 8.42 -2.39
C GLY A 324 -2.01 7.79 -1.77
N ASP A 325 -2.86 7.20 -2.61
CA ASP A 325 -4.03 6.46 -2.12
C ASP A 325 -3.59 5.12 -1.53
N GLN A 326 -3.77 4.98 -0.21
CA GLN A 326 -3.35 3.81 0.54
C GLN A 326 -4.19 2.55 0.25
N LEU A 327 -5.39 2.68 -0.34
CA LEU A 327 -6.20 1.54 -0.78
C LEU A 327 -5.82 1.11 -2.19
N ARG A 328 -5.39 2.05 -3.07
CA ARG A 328 -4.95 1.76 -4.43
C ARG A 328 -3.45 1.45 -4.45
N LYS A 329 -2.57 2.41 -4.75
CA LYS A 329 -1.12 2.14 -4.82
C LYS A 329 -0.56 1.61 -3.51
N GLY A 330 -1.03 2.10 -2.38
CA GLY A 330 -0.57 1.61 -1.06
C GLY A 330 -0.98 0.18 -0.71
N ALA A 331 -1.91 -0.45 -1.45
CA ALA A 331 -2.40 -1.80 -1.12
C ALA A 331 -2.85 -2.60 -2.35
N ALA A 332 -4.12 -2.44 -2.75
CA ALA A 332 -4.76 -3.28 -3.75
C ALA A 332 -4.10 -3.17 -5.13
N LEU A 333 -3.79 -1.96 -5.59
CA LEU A 333 -3.15 -1.75 -6.89
C LEU A 333 -1.76 -2.39 -6.92
N ASN A 334 -0.95 -2.17 -5.88
CA ASN A 334 0.38 -2.78 -5.82
C ASN A 334 0.30 -4.31 -5.87
N ALA A 335 -0.67 -4.92 -5.16
CA ALA A 335 -0.89 -6.36 -5.20
C ALA A 335 -1.32 -6.86 -6.59
N ILE A 336 -2.21 -6.12 -7.30
CA ILE A 336 -2.61 -6.47 -8.66
C ILE A 336 -1.43 -6.30 -9.64
N GLN A 337 -0.63 -5.25 -9.52
CA GLN A 337 0.58 -5.06 -10.32
C GLN A 337 1.61 -6.17 -10.08
N ILE A 338 1.74 -6.69 -8.85
CA ILE A 338 2.54 -7.89 -8.56
C ILE A 338 1.97 -9.10 -9.30
N ALA A 339 0.64 -9.29 -9.28
CA ALA A 339 0.00 -10.38 -10.01
C ALA A 339 0.21 -10.25 -11.53
N GLU A 340 0.15 -9.04 -12.08
CA GLU A 340 0.45 -8.78 -13.50
C GLU A 340 1.89 -9.17 -13.87
N LEU A 341 2.86 -8.78 -13.03
CA LEU A 341 4.26 -9.19 -13.24
C LEU A 341 4.44 -10.71 -13.16
N LEU A 342 3.78 -11.34 -12.19
CA LEU A 342 3.83 -12.79 -11.99
C LEU A 342 3.30 -13.51 -13.23
N VAL A 343 2.14 -13.12 -13.72
CA VAL A 343 1.51 -13.69 -14.94
C VAL A 343 2.38 -13.46 -16.18
N ALA A 344 2.92 -12.24 -16.32
CA ALA A 344 3.68 -11.87 -17.51
C ALA A 344 5.03 -12.59 -17.65
N ARG A 345 5.63 -12.97 -16.53
CA ARG A 345 7.05 -13.42 -16.52
C ARG A 345 7.25 -14.82 -15.95
N HIS A 346 6.28 -15.37 -15.23
CA HIS A 346 6.50 -16.57 -14.41
C HIS A 346 5.40 -17.63 -14.49
N LEU A 347 4.19 -17.32 -14.94
CA LEU A 347 3.06 -18.23 -15.11
C LEU A 347 2.60 -18.33 -16.57
#